data_321dda0da4829d6744b797392523244c
#
_entry.id   321dda0da4829d6744b797392523244c
#
_cell.length_a   1.000
_cell.length_b   1.000
_cell.length_c   1.000
_cell.angle_alpha   90.00
_cell.angle_beta   90.00
_cell.angle_gamma   90.00
#
_symmetry.space_group_name_H-M   'P 1'
#
loop_
_entity.id
_entity.type
_entity.pdbx_description
1 polymer ?
#
loop_
_entity_poly.entity_id
_entity_poly.type
_entity_poly.pdbx_seq_one_letter_code
_entity_poly.pdbx_strand_id
1 'polypeptide(L)'
;MRDLVIDNTLDSFFWAQYADLWHNSKNRSPFQAPGILQFFSQKYTNSVIAIRLLREQSTVGAVLLKKEKNIYSFLSDLKTDANFFVFRNNCSDGDIDNFFAGLLDFIKQQHSAVIFNNVASWAGYFPVFEKCAAK
;
A
#
# COMPACT_ATOMS: atom_id res chain seq x y z
N MET A 1 1.71 19.70 -3.75
CA MET A 1 1.04 18.85 -4.75
C MET A 1 1.17 17.38 -4.34
N ARG A 2 0.11 16.61 -4.52
CA ARG A 2 0.08 15.20 -4.15
C ARG A 2 0.10 14.36 -5.41
N ASP A 3 1.07 13.47 -5.50
CA ASP A 3 1.25 12.61 -6.67
C ASP A 3 1.18 11.15 -6.26
N LEU A 4 0.40 10.38 -6.99
CA LEU A 4 0.38 8.94 -6.85
C LEU A 4 1.42 8.33 -7.81
N VAL A 5 2.30 7.51 -7.27
CA VAL A 5 3.41 6.90 -8.03
C VAL A 5 3.27 5.38 -7.99
N ILE A 6 3.46 4.76 -9.14
CA ILE A 6 3.45 3.31 -9.27
C ILE A 6 4.89 2.83 -9.51
N ASP A 7 5.43 2.06 -8.58
CA ASP A 7 6.80 1.54 -8.68
C ASP A 7 6.77 0.08 -9.10
N ASN A 8 7.36 -0.23 -10.26
CA ASN A 8 7.51 -1.60 -10.72
C ASN A 8 8.86 -2.20 -10.33
N THR A 9 9.81 -1.36 -9.94
CA THR A 9 11.14 -1.76 -9.51
C THR A 9 11.34 -1.31 -8.07
N LEU A 10 11.58 -2.26 -7.18
CA LEU A 10 11.74 -1.98 -5.76
C LEU A 10 13.22 -2.07 -5.39
N ASP A 11 13.94 -0.97 -5.62
CA ASP A 11 15.39 -0.88 -5.37
C ASP A 11 15.67 -0.41 -3.94
N SER A 12 16.97 -0.24 -3.63
CA SER A 12 17.37 0.19 -2.29
C SER A 12 16.84 1.58 -1.92
N PHE A 13 16.71 2.47 -2.91
CA PHE A 13 16.14 3.80 -2.69
C PHE A 13 14.67 3.69 -2.26
N PHE A 14 13.90 2.85 -2.96
CA PHE A 14 12.50 2.60 -2.59
C PHE A 14 12.41 2.08 -1.15
N TRP A 15 13.20 1.07 -0.81
CA TRP A 15 13.12 0.45 0.52
C TRP A 15 13.52 1.40 1.63
N ALA A 16 14.47 2.31 1.38
CA ALA A 16 14.83 3.34 2.34
C ALA A 16 13.66 4.29 2.60
N GLN A 17 12.94 4.69 1.56
CA GLN A 17 11.77 5.55 1.71
C GLN A 17 10.61 4.83 2.39
N TYR A 18 10.41 3.56 2.06
CA TYR A 18 9.36 2.76 2.69
C TYR A 18 9.65 2.56 4.19
N ALA A 19 10.91 2.29 4.54
CA ALA A 19 11.30 2.14 5.95
C ALA A 19 11.02 3.42 6.73
N ASP A 20 11.35 4.58 6.16
CA ASP A 20 11.06 5.86 6.79
C ASP A 20 9.56 6.04 7.00
N LEU A 21 8.75 5.73 5.99
CA LEU A 21 7.30 5.80 6.10
C LEU A 21 6.79 4.88 7.20
N TRP A 22 7.22 3.61 7.20
CA TRP A 22 6.74 2.62 8.16
C TRP A 22 7.09 3.02 9.60
N HIS A 23 8.33 3.48 9.82
CA HIS A 23 8.76 3.93 11.16
C HIS A 23 7.99 5.15 11.65
N ASN A 24 7.46 5.96 10.75
CA ASN A 24 6.69 7.16 11.09
C ASN A 24 5.20 6.97 10.88
N SER A 25 4.74 5.74 10.76
CA SER A 25 3.32 5.46 10.61
C SER A 25 2.67 5.22 11.96
N LYS A 26 1.36 5.48 12.00
CA LYS A 26 0.57 5.36 13.22
C LYS A 26 0.33 3.90 13.60
N ASN A 27 0.12 3.07 12.60
CA ASN A 27 -0.22 1.65 12.79
C ASN A 27 0.90 0.79 12.21
N ARG A 28 1.99 0.62 12.97
CA ARG A 28 3.15 -0.16 12.52
C ARG A 28 2.89 -1.65 12.72
N SER A 29 2.33 -2.27 11.69
CA SER A 29 2.12 -3.71 11.71
C SER A 29 3.43 -4.45 11.39
N PRO A 30 3.81 -5.46 12.18
CA PRO A 30 5.00 -6.25 11.84
C PRO A 30 4.88 -6.96 10.50
N PHE A 31 3.65 -7.25 10.05
CA PHE A 31 3.44 -7.93 8.77
C PHE A 31 3.75 -7.03 7.56
N GLN A 32 3.78 -5.71 7.74
CA GLN A 32 4.15 -4.76 6.71
C GLN A 32 5.52 -4.13 6.94
N ALA A 33 6.31 -4.64 7.89
CA ALA A 33 7.66 -4.14 8.14
C ALA A 33 8.53 -4.29 6.87
N PRO A 34 9.47 -3.35 6.63
CA PRO A 34 10.26 -3.37 5.40
C PRO A 34 10.95 -4.70 5.13
N GLY A 35 11.55 -5.32 6.14
CA GLY A 35 12.25 -6.59 5.98
C GLY A 35 11.33 -7.72 5.55
N ILE A 36 10.11 -7.76 6.08
CA ILE A 36 9.12 -8.78 5.74
C ILE A 36 8.65 -8.60 4.29
N LEU A 37 8.29 -7.37 3.92
CA LEU A 37 7.80 -7.12 2.56
C LEU A 37 8.91 -7.28 1.52
N GLN A 38 10.14 -6.93 1.87
CA GLN A 38 11.29 -7.14 0.99
C GLN A 38 11.49 -8.64 0.73
N PHE A 39 11.34 -9.47 1.76
CA PHE A 39 11.39 -10.91 1.61
C PHE A 39 10.31 -11.41 0.64
N PHE A 40 9.06 -10.98 0.82
CA PHE A 40 7.97 -11.37 -0.08
C PHE A 40 8.18 -10.86 -1.50
N SER A 41 8.74 -9.67 -1.67
CA SER A 41 8.99 -9.13 -3.00
C SER A 41 9.98 -9.97 -3.80
N GLN A 42 10.93 -10.58 -3.11
CA GLN A 42 11.88 -11.51 -3.75
C GLN A 42 11.22 -12.82 -4.14
N LYS A 43 10.25 -13.27 -3.34
CA LYS A 43 9.51 -14.50 -3.61
C LYS A 43 8.60 -14.37 -4.84
N TYR A 44 8.02 -13.20 -5.06
CA TYR A 44 7.09 -12.94 -6.17
C TYR A 44 7.70 -12.03 -7.21
N THR A 45 8.98 -12.23 -7.54
CA THR A 45 9.72 -11.42 -8.51
C THR A 45 8.93 -11.21 -9.81
N ASN A 46 8.93 -9.98 -10.32
CA ASN A 46 8.23 -9.53 -11.53
C ASN A 46 6.70 -9.45 -11.40
N SER A 47 6.16 -9.73 -10.23
CA SER A 47 4.71 -9.67 -10.00
C SER A 47 4.33 -8.69 -8.91
N VAL A 48 5.29 -7.89 -8.44
CA VAL A 48 5.08 -6.97 -7.31
C VAL A 48 5.14 -5.53 -7.78
N ILE A 49 4.19 -4.74 -7.33
CA ILE A 49 4.23 -3.29 -7.53
C ILE A 49 4.02 -2.61 -6.18
N ALA A 50 4.50 -1.38 -6.07
CA ALA A 50 4.21 -0.51 -4.95
C ALA A 50 3.44 0.70 -5.46
N ILE A 51 2.42 1.10 -4.71
CA ILE A 51 1.65 2.31 -4.99
C ILE A 51 1.90 3.26 -3.83
N ARG A 52 2.45 4.43 -4.13
CA ARG A 52 2.82 5.43 -3.11
C ARG A 52 2.15 6.76 -3.39
N LEU A 53 1.72 7.40 -2.32
CA LEU A 53 1.28 8.79 -2.38
C LEU A 53 2.42 9.68 -1.91
N LEU A 54 2.80 10.64 -2.74
CA LEU A 54 3.84 11.61 -2.42
C LEU A 54 3.21 12.96 -2.09
N ARG A 55 3.77 13.63 -1.10
CA ARG A 55 3.46 15.01 -0.77
C ARG A 55 4.79 15.74 -0.57
N GLU A 56 5.07 16.73 -1.44
CA GLU A 56 6.34 17.47 -1.42
C GLU A 56 7.54 16.53 -1.45
N GLN A 57 7.50 15.53 -2.33
CA GLN A 57 8.55 14.52 -2.54
C GLN A 57 8.75 13.54 -1.38
N SER A 58 7.90 13.61 -0.35
CA SER A 58 7.92 12.64 0.75
C SER A 58 6.80 11.62 0.59
N THR A 59 7.12 10.35 0.84
CA THR A 59 6.11 9.30 0.82
C THR A 59 5.25 9.42 2.06
N VAL A 60 3.94 9.62 1.87
CA VAL A 60 2.99 9.74 2.99
C VAL A 60 2.02 8.58 3.07
N GLY A 61 1.95 7.75 2.05
CA GLY A 61 1.12 6.55 2.07
C GLY A 61 1.66 5.53 1.08
N ALA A 62 1.46 4.24 1.36
CA ALA A 62 1.93 3.18 0.49
C ALA A 62 1.18 1.88 0.71
N VAL A 63 1.11 1.07 -0.34
CA VAL A 63 0.72 -0.32 -0.27
C VAL A 63 1.55 -1.09 -1.29
N LEU A 64 1.96 -2.30 -0.94
CA LEU A 64 2.63 -3.20 -1.87
C LEU A 64 1.67 -4.31 -2.25
N LEU A 65 1.56 -4.56 -3.54
CA LEU A 65 0.62 -5.53 -4.09
C LEU A 65 1.36 -6.55 -4.95
N LYS A 66 0.85 -7.77 -4.97
CA LYS A 66 1.27 -8.77 -5.93
C LYS A 66 0.15 -8.99 -6.93
N LYS A 67 0.51 -9.32 -8.16
CA LYS A 67 -0.45 -9.55 -9.24
C LYS A 67 -0.38 -11.00 -9.69
N GLU A 68 -1.52 -11.68 -9.68
CA GLU A 68 -1.66 -13.03 -10.18
C GLU A 68 -2.90 -13.10 -11.06
N LYS A 69 -2.73 -13.42 -12.35
CA LYS A 69 -3.85 -13.59 -13.30
C LYS A 69 -4.81 -12.38 -13.32
N ASN A 70 -4.29 -11.17 -13.44
CA ASN A 70 -5.10 -9.94 -13.44
C ASN A 70 -5.81 -9.64 -12.11
N ILE A 71 -5.37 -10.25 -11.01
CA ILE A 71 -5.89 -9.97 -9.69
C ILE A 71 -4.76 -9.44 -8.83
N TYR A 72 -4.95 -8.23 -8.29
CA TYR A 72 -4.02 -7.64 -7.32
C TYR A 72 -4.47 -7.99 -5.91
N SER A 73 -3.51 -8.27 -5.05
CA SER A 73 -3.78 -8.52 -3.63
C SER A 73 -2.59 -8.01 -2.82
N PHE A 74 -2.76 -7.91 -1.50
CA PHE A 74 -1.65 -7.51 -0.64
C PHE A 74 -0.44 -8.42 -0.82
N LEU A 75 0.76 -7.84 -0.78
CA LEU A 75 2.00 -8.61 -0.77
C LEU A 75 2.14 -9.26 0.61
N SER A 76 1.65 -10.48 0.72
CA SER A 76 1.60 -11.23 1.97
C SER A 76 1.42 -12.71 1.67
N ASP A 77 1.33 -13.53 2.70
CA ASP A 77 0.98 -14.94 2.55
C ASP A 77 -0.33 -15.24 3.28
N LEU A 78 -0.77 -16.48 3.21
CA LEU A 78 -2.02 -16.92 3.83
C LEU A 78 -1.98 -16.89 5.36
N LYS A 79 -0.80 -16.76 5.95
CA LYS A 79 -0.61 -16.74 7.40
C LYS A 79 -0.60 -15.33 7.98
N THR A 80 -0.70 -14.32 7.14
CA THR A 80 -0.74 -12.93 7.59
C THR A 80 -2.08 -12.64 8.24
N ASP A 81 -2.06 -12.34 9.54
CA ASP A 81 -3.27 -12.11 10.32
C ASP A 81 -3.97 -10.80 9.99
N ALA A 82 -3.20 -9.77 9.64
CA ALA A 82 -3.75 -8.46 9.33
C ALA A 82 -2.91 -7.78 8.26
N ASN A 83 -3.56 -7.20 7.27
CA ASN A 83 -2.92 -6.42 6.22
C ASN A 83 -3.26 -4.95 6.39
N PHE A 84 -2.27 -4.10 6.17
CA PHE A 84 -2.39 -2.67 6.37
C PHE A 84 -1.99 -1.91 5.12
N PHE A 85 -2.69 -0.79 4.90
CA PHE A 85 -2.16 0.31 4.11
C PHE A 85 -1.32 1.16 5.07
N VAL A 86 -0.14 1.54 4.66
CA VAL A 86 0.78 2.27 5.55
C VAL A 86 0.68 3.76 5.26
N PHE A 87 0.32 4.55 6.28
CA PHE A 87 0.20 6.00 6.17
C PHE A 87 1.05 6.68 7.24
N ARG A 88 1.70 7.78 6.87
CA ARG A 88 2.50 8.56 7.81
C ARG A 88 1.59 9.17 8.88
N ASN A 89 2.11 9.38 10.08
CA ASN A 89 1.37 9.91 11.21
C ASN A 89 0.60 11.20 10.94
N ASN A 90 1.17 12.08 10.11
CA ASN A 90 0.59 13.38 9.81
C ASN A 90 -0.29 13.38 8.55
N CYS A 91 -0.62 12.20 8.04
CA CYS A 91 -1.46 12.06 6.86
C CYS A 91 -2.89 12.46 7.21
N SER A 92 -3.48 13.35 6.43
CA SER A 92 -4.87 13.78 6.64
C SER A 92 -5.85 12.79 6.03
N ASP A 93 -7.13 12.90 6.43
CA ASP A 93 -8.19 12.10 5.79
C ASP A 93 -8.29 12.40 4.30
N GLY A 94 -8.02 13.64 3.89
CA GLY A 94 -7.99 14.01 2.48
C GLY A 94 -6.87 13.31 1.73
N ASP A 95 -5.68 13.17 2.36
CA ASP A 95 -4.57 12.43 1.76
C ASP A 95 -4.94 10.95 1.60
N ILE A 96 -5.56 10.37 2.60
CA ILE A 96 -5.97 8.96 2.59
C ILE A 96 -7.04 8.75 1.51
N ASP A 97 -8.00 9.66 1.41
CA ASP A 97 -9.04 9.58 0.37
C ASP A 97 -8.42 9.65 -1.03
N ASN A 98 -7.47 10.55 -1.25
CA ASN A 98 -6.76 10.67 -2.52
C ASN A 98 -5.98 9.39 -2.85
N PHE A 99 -5.37 8.77 -1.84
CA PHE A 99 -4.65 7.52 -2.03
C PHE A 99 -5.59 6.42 -2.55
N PHE A 100 -6.71 6.23 -1.86
CA PHE A 100 -7.66 5.15 -2.24
C PHE A 100 -8.32 5.44 -3.59
N ALA A 101 -8.67 6.68 -3.86
CA ALA A 101 -9.25 7.05 -5.16
C ALA A 101 -8.27 6.76 -6.29
N GLY A 102 -7.01 7.14 -6.13
CA GLY A 102 -5.97 6.89 -7.11
C GLY A 102 -5.67 5.40 -7.29
N LEU A 103 -5.66 4.66 -6.19
CA LEU A 103 -5.45 3.21 -6.21
C LEU A 103 -6.55 2.53 -7.02
N LEU A 104 -7.80 2.85 -6.76
CA LEU A 104 -8.94 2.24 -7.46
C LEU A 104 -8.95 2.63 -8.94
N ASP A 105 -8.61 3.88 -9.27
CA ASP A 105 -8.48 4.32 -10.66
C ASP A 105 -7.39 3.53 -11.38
N PHE A 106 -6.25 3.32 -10.74
CA PHE A 106 -5.17 2.53 -11.32
C PHE A 106 -5.63 1.11 -11.65
N ILE A 107 -6.27 0.44 -10.69
CA ILE A 107 -6.78 -0.93 -10.89
C ILE A 107 -7.77 -0.97 -12.04
N LYS A 108 -8.66 0.00 -12.11
CA LYS A 108 -9.67 0.11 -13.16
C LYS A 108 -9.02 0.28 -14.54
N GLN A 109 -8.00 1.14 -14.64
CA GLN A 109 -7.28 1.37 -15.89
C GLN A 109 -6.52 0.13 -16.36
N GLN A 110 -6.12 -0.74 -15.44
CA GLN A 110 -5.45 -1.99 -15.78
C GLN A 110 -6.43 -3.11 -16.17
N HIS A 111 -7.74 -2.83 -16.15
CA HIS A 111 -8.79 -3.82 -16.38
C HIS A 111 -8.60 -5.05 -15.48
N SER A 112 -8.23 -4.80 -14.22
CA SER A 112 -7.91 -5.82 -13.25
C SER A 112 -8.85 -5.73 -12.06
N ALA A 113 -8.90 -6.79 -11.26
CA ALA A 113 -9.60 -6.80 -9.99
C ALA A 113 -8.61 -6.67 -8.85
N VAL A 114 -9.08 -6.30 -7.66
CA VAL A 114 -8.26 -6.28 -6.47
C VAL A 114 -9.02 -6.97 -5.33
N ILE A 115 -8.29 -7.75 -4.53
CA ILE A 115 -8.82 -8.41 -3.34
C ILE A 115 -8.01 -7.94 -2.14
N PHE A 116 -8.68 -7.29 -1.19
CA PHE A 116 -8.05 -6.83 0.05
C PHE A 116 -8.49 -7.74 1.19
N ASN A 117 -7.69 -8.76 1.49
CA ASN A 117 -7.97 -9.71 2.56
C ASN A 117 -7.45 -9.19 3.89
N ASN A 118 -8.22 -9.43 4.96
CA ASN A 118 -7.77 -9.18 6.33
C ASN A 118 -7.33 -7.73 6.58
N VAL A 119 -8.05 -6.76 5.99
CA VAL A 119 -7.79 -5.34 6.26
C VAL A 119 -8.15 -5.06 7.72
N ALA A 120 -7.22 -4.41 8.43
CA ALA A 120 -7.40 -4.13 9.86
C ALA A 120 -8.50 -3.09 10.07
N SER A 121 -9.66 -3.51 10.60
CA SER A 121 -10.80 -2.62 10.81
C SER A 121 -10.57 -1.61 11.93
N TRP A 122 -9.60 -1.87 12.80
CA TRP A 122 -9.24 -0.98 13.89
C TRP A 122 -8.19 0.08 13.52
N ALA A 123 -7.68 0.03 12.29
CA ALA A 123 -6.72 1.03 11.81
C ALA A 123 -7.41 2.38 11.60
N GLY A 124 -6.69 3.46 11.86
CA GLY A 124 -7.24 4.82 11.77
C GLY A 124 -7.74 5.20 10.38
N TYR A 125 -7.22 4.59 9.31
CA TYR A 125 -7.65 4.88 7.94
C TYR A 125 -8.92 4.10 7.53
N PHE A 126 -9.36 3.13 8.33
CA PHE A 126 -10.41 2.20 7.91
C PHE A 126 -11.72 2.87 7.51
N PRO A 127 -12.20 3.91 8.23
CA PRO A 127 -13.44 4.58 7.80
C PRO A 127 -13.35 5.17 6.39
N VAL A 128 -12.22 5.75 6.02
CA VAL A 128 -12.01 6.30 4.68
C VAL A 128 -11.95 5.17 3.64
N PHE A 129 -11.24 4.10 3.97
CA PHE A 129 -11.15 2.92 3.09
C PHE A 129 -12.55 2.33 2.83
N GLU A 130 -13.33 2.14 3.87
CA GLU A 130 -14.67 1.56 3.76
C GLU A 130 -15.58 2.41 2.86
N LYS A 131 -15.52 3.73 3.03
CA LYS A 131 -16.29 4.67 2.22
C LYS A 131 -15.88 4.58 0.74
N CYS A 132 -14.60 4.51 0.43
CA CYS A 132 -14.11 4.41 -0.94
C CYS A 132 -14.48 3.05 -1.56
N ALA A 133 -14.38 1.97 -0.80
CA ALA A 133 -14.68 0.62 -1.29
C ALA A 133 -16.16 0.46 -1.62
N ALA A 134 -17.05 1.26 -1.01
CA ALA A 134 -18.50 1.20 -1.26
C ALA A 134 -18.90 1.85 -2.58
N LYS A 135 -17.99 2.59 -3.20
CA LYS A 135 -18.25 3.21 -4.53
C LYS A 135 -17.84 2.23 -5.65
#